data_0907a57962ffd5c60156a946036cac66
#
_entry.id   0907a57962ffd5c60156a946036cac66
#
_cell.length_a   1.000
_cell.length_b   1.000
_cell.length_c   1.000
_cell.angle_alpha   90.00
_cell.angle_beta   90.00
_cell.angle_gamma   90.00
#
_symmetry.space_group_name_H-M   'P 1'
#
loop_
_entity.id
_entity.type
_entity.pdbx_description
1 polymer ?
#
loop_
_entity_poly.entity_id
_entity_poly.type
_entity_poly.pdbx_seq_one_letter_code
_entity_poly.pdbx_strand_id
1 'polypeptide(L)'
;MFAVYAESFSPEDPLSGLVVGERPEPDVPEGWTTVTVKAAALNHHDLWTLRGVGIKQEQLPMIVGCDAAGLDEDGNEVVVHSVISDPSFAGSDETMDPKRSLLSERYQGTFADRVTVPKGNVIPKPASLTFEEAACLPTAWLTAYRMLFVQGGCKPGETVLVQGAGGGVALSLIHI
;
A
#
# COMPACT_ATOMS: atom_id res chain seq x y z
N MET A 1 1.80 19.45 -3.79
CA MET A 1 0.91 18.72 -2.88
C MET A 1 1.58 18.46 -1.55
N PHE A 2 0.81 18.39 -0.47
CA PHE A 2 1.34 18.05 0.84
C PHE A 2 1.60 16.54 0.95
N ALA A 3 2.73 16.15 1.57
CA ALA A 3 3.12 14.75 1.69
C ALA A 3 4.00 14.48 2.92
N VAL A 4 4.09 13.20 3.28
CA VAL A 4 5.03 12.66 4.27
C VAL A 4 6.00 11.74 3.54
N TYR A 5 7.29 12.03 3.59
CA TYR A 5 8.28 11.34 2.77
C TYR A 5 9.59 11.10 3.51
N ALA A 6 10.30 10.06 3.09
CA ALA A 6 11.68 9.81 3.50
C ALA A 6 12.61 10.69 2.66
N GLU A 7 13.41 11.53 3.30
CA GLU A 7 14.48 12.31 2.67
C GLU A 7 15.83 11.62 2.81
N SER A 8 15.98 10.82 3.86
CA SER A 8 17.15 9.98 4.12
C SER A 8 16.74 8.69 4.84
N PHE A 9 17.64 7.70 4.84
CA PHE A 9 17.46 6.48 5.61
C PHE A 9 18.17 6.57 6.95
N SER A 10 17.56 6.02 7.99
CA SER A 10 18.17 5.83 9.29
C SER A 10 17.75 4.49 9.90
N PRO A 11 18.62 3.45 9.85
CA PRO A 11 18.31 2.14 10.44
C PRO A 11 18.03 2.18 11.93
N GLU A 12 18.77 3.02 12.67
CA GLU A 12 18.67 3.12 14.14
C GLU A 12 17.54 4.06 14.60
N ASP A 13 17.32 5.14 13.86
CA ASP A 13 16.26 6.12 14.14
C ASP A 13 15.46 6.45 12.87
N PRO A 14 14.52 5.56 12.48
CA PRO A 14 13.80 5.70 11.21
C PRO A 14 13.07 7.02 11.02
N LEU A 15 12.60 7.63 12.12
CA LEU A 15 11.85 8.88 12.04
C LEU A 15 12.73 10.10 11.80
N SER A 16 14.03 10.02 12.03
CA SER A 16 14.96 11.14 11.80
C SER A 16 15.08 11.53 10.32
N GLY A 17 14.80 10.61 9.40
CA GLY A 17 14.78 10.86 7.95
C GLY A 17 13.40 11.24 7.39
N LEU A 18 12.36 11.27 8.24
CA LEU A 18 11.00 11.57 7.83
C LEU A 18 10.77 13.07 7.77
N VAL A 19 10.21 13.54 6.66
CA VAL A 19 9.84 14.94 6.44
C VAL A 19 8.36 15.05 6.14
N VAL A 20 7.73 16.09 6.69
CA VAL A 20 6.34 16.46 6.42
C VAL A 20 6.37 17.81 5.71
N GLY A 21 5.92 17.87 4.45
CA GLY A 21 6.03 19.10 3.67
C GLY A 21 5.54 18.98 2.23
N GLU A 22 5.84 20.01 1.44
CA GLU A 22 5.41 20.09 0.05
C GLU A 22 6.26 19.22 -0.88
N ARG A 23 5.59 18.54 -1.79
CA ARG A 23 6.19 17.78 -2.90
C ARG A 23 5.56 18.23 -4.22
N PRO A 24 6.27 18.10 -5.36
CA PRO A 24 5.66 18.28 -6.67
C PRO A 24 4.42 17.40 -6.86
N GLU A 25 3.49 17.83 -7.68
CA GLU A 25 2.41 16.97 -8.14
C GLU A 25 3.00 15.76 -8.89
N PRO A 26 2.42 14.57 -8.76
CA PRO A 26 2.94 13.39 -9.42
C PRO A 26 2.71 13.45 -10.94
N ASP A 27 3.69 12.99 -11.70
CA ASP A 27 3.49 12.69 -13.11
C ASP A 27 2.55 11.50 -13.27
N VAL A 28 1.68 11.56 -14.29
CA VAL A 28 0.71 10.49 -14.59
C VAL A 28 1.12 9.82 -15.91
N PRO A 29 1.79 8.66 -15.86
CA PRO A 29 2.15 7.91 -17.07
C PRO A 29 0.93 7.41 -17.84
N GLU A 30 1.11 7.07 -19.12
CA GLU A 30 0.05 6.41 -19.90
C GLU A 30 -0.41 5.12 -19.21
N GLY A 31 -1.73 4.92 -19.12
CA GLY A 31 -2.34 3.76 -18.44
C GLY A 31 -2.43 3.89 -16.92
N TRP A 32 -1.98 5.01 -16.36
CA TRP A 32 -2.08 5.34 -14.93
C TRP A 32 -3.23 6.31 -14.67
N THR A 33 -3.55 6.50 -13.41
CA THR A 33 -4.55 7.45 -12.93
C THR A 33 -4.14 8.02 -11.58
N THR A 34 -4.72 9.14 -11.20
CA THR A 34 -4.49 9.80 -9.92
C THR A 34 -5.67 9.56 -8.98
N VAL A 35 -5.37 9.23 -7.73
CA VAL A 35 -6.37 9.14 -6.66
C VAL A 35 -6.11 10.28 -5.67
N THR A 36 -7.15 11.08 -5.41
CA THR A 36 -7.16 12.06 -4.32
C THR A 36 -7.39 11.31 -3.01
N VAL A 37 -6.38 11.24 -2.17
CA VAL A 37 -6.39 10.45 -0.93
C VAL A 37 -7.32 11.09 0.10
N LYS A 38 -8.20 10.30 0.68
CA LYS A 38 -9.09 10.68 1.80
C LYS A 38 -8.65 10.04 3.11
N ALA A 39 -8.11 8.84 3.04
CA ALA A 39 -7.52 8.13 4.17
C ALA A 39 -6.37 7.25 3.69
N ALA A 40 -5.36 7.10 4.53
CA ALA A 40 -4.24 6.17 4.34
C ALA A 40 -4.01 5.39 5.63
N ALA A 41 -3.53 4.15 5.52
CA ALA A 41 -3.28 3.32 6.70
C ALA A 41 -1.78 3.07 6.89
N LEU A 42 -1.36 3.06 8.16
CA LEU A 42 0.01 2.77 8.58
C LEU A 42 0.29 1.27 8.50
N ASN A 43 1.45 0.93 7.98
CA ASN A 43 1.96 -0.43 7.93
C ASN A 43 3.39 -0.52 8.46
N HIS A 44 3.80 -1.68 8.93
CA HIS A 44 5.20 -1.89 9.34
C HIS A 44 6.18 -1.68 8.17
N HIS A 45 5.70 -1.81 6.95
CA HIS A 45 6.42 -1.51 5.72
C HIS A 45 6.95 -0.06 5.68
N ASP A 46 6.20 0.90 6.20
CA ASP A 46 6.59 2.32 6.23
C ASP A 46 7.88 2.52 7.03
N LEU A 47 8.03 1.79 8.15
CA LEU A 47 9.26 1.79 8.94
C LEU A 47 10.42 1.10 8.22
N TRP A 48 10.15 0.05 7.45
CA TRP A 48 11.18 -0.60 6.63
C TRP A 48 11.71 0.33 5.55
N THR A 49 10.84 1.06 4.87
CA THR A 49 11.22 2.09 3.89
C THR A 49 12.13 3.15 4.53
N LEU A 50 11.76 3.68 5.69
CA LEU A 50 12.55 4.67 6.43
C LEU A 50 13.91 4.13 6.93
N ARG A 51 14.04 2.81 7.11
CA ARG A 51 15.29 2.12 7.42
C ARG A 51 16.14 1.81 6.19
N GLY A 52 15.65 2.07 4.99
CA GLY A 52 16.33 1.73 3.73
C GLY A 52 16.20 0.27 3.32
N VAL A 53 15.18 -0.45 3.81
CA VAL A 53 14.91 -1.84 3.43
C VAL A 53 13.90 -1.86 2.27
N GLY A 54 14.23 -2.56 1.19
CA GLY A 54 13.39 -2.64 -0.02
C GLY A 54 13.50 -1.45 -0.97
N ILE A 55 14.29 -0.45 -0.61
CA ILE A 55 14.45 0.80 -1.36
C ILE A 55 15.94 1.19 -1.42
N LYS A 56 16.36 1.91 -2.47
CA LYS A 56 17.73 2.35 -2.66
C LYS A 56 17.84 3.87 -2.50
N GLN A 57 19.06 4.35 -2.22
CA GLN A 57 19.35 5.77 -2.00
C GLN A 57 18.94 6.66 -3.20
N GLU A 58 19.09 6.17 -4.43
CA GLU A 58 18.72 6.89 -5.64
C GLU A 58 17.21 7.07 -5.83
N GLN A 59 16.38 6.40 -5.04
CA GLN A 59 14.91 6.52 -5.07
C GLN A 59 14.39 7.61 -4.12
N LEU A 60 15.25 8.17 -3.29
CA LEU A 60 14.90 9.29 -2.41
C LEU A 60 14.82 10.63 -3.20
N PRO A 61 13.96 11.55 -2.74
CA PRO A 61 13.02 11.42 -1.64
C PRO A 61 11.80 10.58 -2.03
N MET A 62 11.36 9.71 -1.11
CA MET A 62 10.26 8.75 -1.33
C MET A 62 9.07 9.06 -0.42
N ILE A 63 7.91 9.32 -1.00
CA ILE A 63 6.65 9.39 -0.23
C ILE A 63 6.38 8.00 0.33
N VAL A 64 6.16 7.92 1.64
CA VAL A 64 5.89 6.65 2.32
C VAL A 64 4.41 6.28 2.26
N GLY A 65 4.07 5.07 2.71
CA GLY A 65 2.70 4.56 2.73
C GLY A 65 2.36 3.65 1.56
N CYS A 66 1.65 2.56 1.85
CA CYS A 66 1.20 1.57 0.87
C CYS A 66 -0.31 1.59 0.65
N ASP A 67 -1.06 1.96 1.67
CA ASP A 67 -2.51 1.81 1.71
C ASP A 67 -3.22 3.14 1.63
N ALA A 68 -4.23 3.23 0.77
CA ALA A 68 -5.12 4.40 0.70
C ALA A 68 -6.51 4.03 0.20
N ALA A 69 -7.46 4.88 0.58
CA ALA A 69 -8.76 5.00 -0.05
C ALA A 69 -9.04 6.49 -0.36
N GLY A 70 -9.76 6.75 -1.44
CA GLY A 70 -9.97 8.12 -1.87
C GLY A 70 -10.93 8.22 -3.05
N LEU A 71 -10.75 9.27 -3.85
CA LEU A 71 -11.55 9.54 -5.05
C LEU A 71 -10.65 9.45 -6.29
N ASP A 72 -11.11 8.73 -7.30
CA ASP A 72 -10.49 8.73 -8.62
C ASP A 72 -10.74 10.06 -9.39
N GLU A 73 -10.22 10.15 -10.62
CA GLU A 73 -10.38 11.35 -11.47
C GLU A 73 -11.83 11.65 -11.84
N ASP A 74 -12.70 10.64 -11.82
CA ASP A 74 -14.14 10.77 -12.11
C ASP A 74 -14.97 11.04 -10.84
N GLY A 75 -14.33 11.07 -9.67
CA GLY A 75 -14.98 11.30 -8.37
C GLY A 75 -15.57 10.04 -7.74
N ASN A 76 -15.29 8.85 -8.27
CA ASN A 76 -15.75 7.60 -7.66
C ASN A 76 -14.91 7.27 -6.40
N GLU A 77 -15.56 6.67 -5.41
CA GLU A 77 -14.90 6.18 -4.21
C GLU A 77 -14.15 4.88 -4.47
N VAL A 78 -12.85 4.90 -4.19
CA VAL A 78 -11.94 3.80 -4.54
C VAL A 78 -10.98 3.44 -3.42
N VAL A 79 -10.45 2.23 -3.50
CA VAL A 79 -9.32 1.71 -2.70
C VAL A 79 -8.13 1.49 -3.64
N VAL A 80 -6.95 1.82 -3.19
CA VAL A 80 -5.70 1.66 -3.94
C VAL A 80 -5.05 0.33 -3.59
N HIS A 81 -4.86 -0.54 -4.59
CA HIS A 81 -4.06 -1.75 -4.44
C HIS A 81 -2.57 -1.42 -4.60
N SER A 82 -1.77 -1.78 -3.61
CA SER A 82 -0.37 -1.33 -3.50
C SER A 82 0.65 -2.11 -4.32
N VAL A 83 0.32 -3.33 -4.76
CA VAL A 83 1.25 -4.16 -5.56
C VAL A 83 1.14 -3.76 -7.03
N ILE A 84 2.27 -3.39 -7.62
CA ILE A 84 2.35 -2.96 -9.03
C ILE A 84 3.24 -3.92 -9.78
N SER A 85 2.68 -4.59 -10.81
CA SER A 85 3.40 -5.45 -11.72
C SER A 85 4.24 -4.67 -12.72
N ASP A 86 5.27 -5.33 -13.26
CA ASP A 86 5.95 -4.87 -14.46
C ASP A 86 4.95 -4.87 -15.65
N PRO A 87 4.92 -3.84 -16.49
CA PRO A 87 4.00 -3.78 -17.64
C PRO A 87 4.11 -4.97 -18.61
N SER A 88 5.23 -5.66 -18.62
CA SER A 88 5.43 -6.87 -19.44
C SER A 88 4.92 -8.17 -18.81
N PHE A 89 4.43 -8.11 -17.56
CA PHE A 89 3.92 -9.29 -16.87
C PHE A 89 2.55 -9.70 -17.44
N ALA A 90 2.47 -10.90 -17.98
CA ALA A 90 1.26 -11.43 -18.61
C ALA A 90 0.39 -12.30 -17.68
N GLY A 91 0.80 -12.48 -16.42
CA GLY A 91 0.04 -13.24 -15.42
C GLY A 91 -1.15 -12.45 -14.86
N SER A 92 -2.12 -13.17 -14.33
CA SER A 92 -3.31 -12.57 -13.68
C SER A 92 -3.13 -12.28 -12.19
N ASP A 93 -2.03 -12.73 -11.60
CA ASP A 93 -1.70 -12.54 -10.18
C ASP A 93 -0.38 -11.76 -10.09
N GLU A 94 -0.48 -10.47 -9.87
CA GLU A 94 0.65 -9.54 -9.81
C GLU A 94 1.66 -9.90 -8.70
N THR A 95 1.22 -10.60 -7.67
CA THR A 95 2.11 -11.04 -6.59
C THR A 95 3.09 -12.13 -7.03
N MET A 96 2.83 -12.76 -8.17
CA MET A 96 3.70 -13.76 -8.78
C MET A 96 4.71 -13.15 -9.76
N ASP A 97 4.61 -11.87 -10.06
CA ASP A 97 5.59 -11.18 -10.88
C ASP A 97 6.92 -11.04 -10.13
N PRO A 98 8.04 -11.59 -10.64
CA PRO A 98 9.34 -11.44 -10.00
C PRO A 98 9.87 -10.00 -10.00
N LYS A 99 9.31 -9.13 -10.85
CA LYS A 99 9.67 -7.71 -10.94
C LYS A 99 8.65 -6.78 -10.29
N ARG A 100 7.64 -7.34 -9.59
CA ARG A 100 6.67 -6.53 -8.87
C ARG A 100 7.33 -5.57 -7.90
N SER A 101 6.67 -4.48 -7.64
CA SER A 101 7.06 -3.53 -6.61
C SER A 101 5.83 -3.11 -5.80
N LEU A 102 6.08 -2.50 -4.66
CA LEU A 102 5.06 -1.87 -3.85
C LEU A 102 5.14 -0.34 -4.01
N LEU A 103 4.05 0.34 -3.73
CA LEU A 103 4.10 1.75 -3.39
C LEU A 103 5.06 1.96 -2.22
N SER A 104 5.72 3.13 -2.17
CA SER A 104 6.73 3.44 -1.17
C SER A 104 8.05 2.65 -1.32
N GLU A 105 8.26 1.98 -2.47
CA GLU A 105 9.52 1.35 -2.85
C GLU A 105 10.04 1.91 -4.18
N ARG A 106 9.49 1.44 -5.29
CA ARG A 106 9.83 1.92 -6.63
C ARG A 106 8.99 3.13 -7.04
N TYR A 107 7.78 3.22 -6.55
CA TYR A 107 6.80 4.26 -6.86
C TYR A 107 6.48 5.04 -5.58
N GLN A 108 6.10 6.31 -5.74
CA GLN A 108 5.73 7.16 -4.61
C GLN A 108 4.54 6.57 -3.85
N GLY A 109 4.56 6.69 -2.52
CA GLY A 109 3.55 6.10 -1.65
C GLY A 109 2.29 6.94 -1.46
N THR A 110 1.48 6.55 -0.50
CA THR A 110 0.11 7.04 -0.28
C THR A 110 -0.02 8.14 0.76
N PHE A 111 1.03 8.48 1.51
CA PHE A 111 0.95 9.54 2.53
C PHE A 111 1.13 10.92 1.89
N ALA A 112 0.20 11.26 1.01
CA ALA A 112 0.14 12.53 0.30
C ALA A 112 -1.31 12.88 -0.06
N ASP A 113 -1.55 14.12 -0.48
CA ASP A 113 -2.86 14.53 -0.99
C ASP A 113 -3.31 13.68 -2.19
N ARG A 114 -2.34 13.22 -2.99
CA ARG A 114 -2.58 12.42 -4.20
C ARG A 114 -1.55 11.32 -4.37
N VAL A 115 -2.01 10.19 -4.91
CA VAL A 115 -1.16 9.07 -5.33
C VAL A 115 -1.48 8.70 -6.78
N THR A 116 -0.45 8.34 -7.55
CA THR A 116 -0.59 7.90 -8.94
C THR A 116 -0.29 6.41 -9.04
N VAL A 117 -1.21 5.66 -9.63
CA VAL A 117 -1.14 4.19 -9.77
C VAL A 117 -1.64 3.74 -11.13
N PRO A 118 -1.28 2.54 -11.61
CA PRO A 118 -1.92 1.96 -12.78
C PRO A 118 -3.44 1.87 -12.59
N LYS A 119 -4.21 2.10 -13.66
CA LYS A 119 -5.70 2.04 -13.60
C LYS A 119 -6.22 0.73 -13.03
N GLY A 120 -5.54 -0.40 -13.28
CA GLY A 120 -5.89 -1.71 -12.72
C GLY A 120 -5.72 -1.83 -11.21
N ASN A 121 -4.96 -0.91 -10.58
CA ASN A 121 -4.75 -0.88 -9.13
C ASN A 121 -5.80 -0.05 -8.37
N VAL A 122 -6.79 0.49 -9.08
CA VAL A 122 -7.89 1.25 -8.51
C VAL A 122 -9.14 0.37 -8.45
N ILE A 123 -9.63 0.10 -7.24
CA ILE A 123 -10.73 -0.84 -6.99
C ILE A 123 -11.88 -0.06 -6.37
N PRO A 124 -13.15 -0.27 -6.80
CA PRO A 124 -14.30 0.37 -6.18
C PRO A 124 -14.34 0.12 -4.66
N LYS A 125 -14.47 1.19 -3.88
CA LYS A 125 -14.62 1.10 -2.43
C LYS A 125 -16.00 0.48 -2.10
N PRO A 126 -16.07 -0.51 -1.20
CA PRO A 126 -17.37 -0.98 -0.70
C PRO A 126 -18.17 0.16 -0.07
N ALA A 127 -19.41 0.33 -0.48
CA ALA A 127 -20.27 1.43 -0.02
C ALA A 127 -20.57 1.39 1.50
N SER A 128 -20.42 0.22 2.12
CA SER A 128 -20.64 0.01 3.56
C SER A 128 -19.47 0.46 4.44
N LEU A 129 -18.30 0.75 3.84
CA LEU A 129 -17.09 1.14 4.58
C LEU A 129 -16.85 2.64 4.46
N THR A 130 -16.33 3.24 5.52
CA THR A 130 -15.74 4.58 5.47
C THR A 130 -14.42 4.57 4.69
N PHE A 131 -13.83 5.72 4.38
CA PHE A 131 -12.52 5.78 3.75
C PHE A 131 -11.42 5.23 4.67
N GLU A 132 -11.52 5.49 5.96
CA GLU A 132 -10.57 5.01 6.99
C GLU A 132 -10.58 3.48 7.09
N GLU A 133 -11.77 2.87 7.12
CA GLU A 133 -11.90 1.40 7.13
C GLU A 133 -11.41 0.79 5.82
N ALA A 134 -11.79 1.38 4.70
CA ALA A 134 -11.40 0.89 3.38
C ALA A 134 -9.87 0.99 3.14
N ALA A 135 -9.23 2.06 3.64
CA ALA A 135 -7.78 2.21 3.54
C ALA A 135 -7.01 1.10 4.28
N CYS A 136 -7.59 0.43 5.27
CA CYS A 136 -6.94 -0.66 5.98
C CYS A 136 -6.93 -2.00 5.21
N LEU A 137 -7.71 -2.12 4.12
CA LEU A 137 -7.91 -3.38 3.43
C LEU A 137 -6.68 -3.88 2.64
N PRO A 138 -5.92 -3.04 1.88
CA PRO A 138 -5.00 -3.52 0.87
C PRO A 138 -3.83 -4.34 1.43
N THR A 139 -3.09 -3.83 2.39
CA THR A 139 -1.91 -4.55 2.89
C THR A 139 -2.28 -5.61 3.93
N ALA A 140 -2.91 -5.22 5.02
CA ALA A 140 -3.10 -6.12 6.15
C ALA A 140 -4.22 -7.17 5.90
N TRP A 141 -5.40 -6.71 5.50
CA TRP A 141 -6.55 -7.60 5.32
C TRP A 141 -6.42 -8.51 4.10
N LEU A 142 -5.99 -7.97 2.97
CA LEU A 142 -5.79 -8.77 1.76
C LEU A 142 -4.69 -9.83 1.99
N THR A 143 -3.59 -9.46 2.67
CA THR A 143 -2.56 -10.43 3.05
C THR A 143 -3.12 -11.54 3.93
N ALA A 144 -3.89 -11.19 4.96
CA ALA A 144 -4.53 -12.16 5.85
C ALA A 144 -5.48 -13.10 5.10
N TYR A 145 -6.36 -12.55 4.27
CA TYR A 145 -7.29 -13.31 3.44
C TYR A 145 -6.54 -14.27 2.51
N ARG A 146 -5.55 -13.75 1.82
CA ARG A 146 -4.76 -14.51 0.85
C ARG A 146 -3.97 -15.64 1.52
N MET A 147 -3.33 -15.37 2.66
CA MET A 147 -2.61 -16.40 3.44
C MET A 147 -3.54 -17.52 3.87
N LEU A 148 -4.71 -17.18 4.42
CA LEU A 148 -5.63 -18.12 5.01
C LEU A 148 -6.36 -18.96 3.95
N PHE A 149 -6.99 -18.31 2.99
CA PHE A 149 -7.89 -18.99 2.06
C PHE A 149 -7.22 -19.38 0.74
N VAL A 150 -6.45 -18.48 0.14
CA VAL A 150 -5.88 -18.73 -1.20
C VAL A 150 -4.65 -19.65 -1.10
N GLN A 151 -3.74 -19.37 -0.19
CA GLN A 151 -2.50 -20.14 -0.04
C GLN A 151 -2.67 -21.30 0.95
N GLY A 152 -3.31 -21.05 2.09
CA GLY A 152 -3.52 -22.05 3.12
C GLY A 152 -4.68 -23.01 2.84
N GLY A 153 -5.64 -22.62 1.99
CA GLY A 153 -6.81 -23.44 1.66
C GLY A 153 -7.72 -23.72 2.85
N CYS A 154 -7.68 -22.86 3.87
CA CYS A 154 -8.44 -23.03 5.11
C CYS A 154 -9.94 -23.09 4.85
N LYS A 155 -10.62 -24.04 5.50
CA LYS A 155 -12.05 -24.29 5.35
C LYS A 155 -12.79 -24.03 6.67
N PRO A 156 -14.10 -23.77 6.61
CA PRO A 156 -14.92 -23.63 7.80
C PRO A 156 -14.77 -24.84 8.74
N GLY A 157 -14.58 -24.57 10.04
CA GLY A 157 -14.41 -25.59 11.08
C GLY A 157 -12.95 -26.00 11.35
N GLU A 158 -11.99 -25.51 10.56
CA GLU A 158 -10.57 -25.74 10.83
C GLU A 158 -10.04 -24.78 11.90
N THR A 159 -8.95 -25.20 12.57
CA THR A 159 -8.29 -24.40 13.60
C THR A 159 -7.02 -23.75 13.04
N VAL A 160 -6.88 -22.46 13.24
CA VAL A 160 -5.73 -21.67 12.79
C VAL A 160 -4.96 -21.16 14.00
N LEU A 161 -3.63 -21.37 14.01
CA LEU A 161 -2.74 -20.78 15.00
C LEU A 161 -2.18 -19.47 14.45
N VAL A 162 -2.49 -18.35 15.10
CA VAL A 162 -2.00 -17.02 14.74
C VAL A 162 -0.91 -16.60 15.73
N GLN A 163 0.31 -16.39 15.24
CA GLN A 163 1.43 -15.87 16.00
C GLN A 163 1.58 -14.37 15.81
N GLY A 164 2.12 -13.65 16.81
CA GLY A 164 2.39 -12.22 16.70
C GLY A 164 1.12 -11.38 16.66
N ALA A 165 0.17 -11.65 17.56
CA ALA A 165 -1.19 -11.11 17.55
C ALA A 165 -1.33 -9.57 17.54
N GLY A 166 -0.26 -8.81 17.78
CA GLY A 166 -0.28 -7.33 17.75
C GLY A 166 -0.05 -6.71 16.37
N GLY A 167 0.29 -7.50 15.35
CA GLY A 167 0.49 -7.00 13.99
C GLY A 167 -0.81 -6.88 13.19
N GLY A 168 -0.85 -5.97 12.22
CA GLY A 168 -2.04 -5.72 11.39
C GLY A 168 -2.59 -6.98 10.71
N VAL A 169 -1.73 -7.82 10.13
CA VAL A 169 -2.14 -9.10 9.50
C VAL A 169 -2.74 -10.06 10.53
N ALA A 170 -2.13 -10.18 11.72
CA ALA A 170 -2.65 -11.05 12.77
C ALA A 170 -4.01 -10.58 13.32
N LEU A 171 -4.18 -9.27 13.50
CA LEU A 171 -5.47 -8.68 13.88
C LEU A 171 -6.52 -8.92 12.79
N SER A 172 -6.18 -8.81 11.51
CA SER A 172 -7.09 -9.11 10.40
C SER A 172 -7.50 -10.59 10.41
N LEU A 173 -6.57 -11.53 10.62
CA LEU A 173 -6.86 -12.96 10.72
C LEU A 173 -7.83 -13.29 11.85
N ILE A 174 -7.71 -12.64 13.00
CA ILE A 174 -8.62 -12.83 14.14
C ILE A 174 -10.06 -12.43 13.77
N HIS A 175 -10.23 -11.39 12.96
CA HIS A 175 -11.53 -10.88 12.54
C HIS A 175 -12.13 -11.60 11.32
N ILE A 176 -11.29 -12.20 10.49
CA ILE A 176 -11.74 -13.01 9.35
C ILE A 176 -12.29 -14.35 9.80
#